data_592e577decb85099c0d5d9d000a9be06
#
_entry.id   592e577decb85099c0d5d9d000a9be06
#
_cell.length_a   1.000
_cell.length_b   1.000
_cell.length_c   1.000
_cell.angle_alpha   90.00
_cell.angle_beta   90.00
_cell.angle_gamma   90.00
#
_symmetry.space_group_name_H-M   'P 1'
#
loop_
_entity.id
_entity.type
_entity.pdbx_description
1 polymer ?
#
loop_
_entity_poly.entity_id
_entity_poly.type
_entity_poly.pdbx_seq_one_letter_code
_entity_poly.pdbx_strand_id
1 'polypeptide(L)'
;GNKWRSSKSVEVTGITGSNGKTTTKELLLHIFSAWHFVHGTRGNYITHLGVPLTLLELDSRHTQSFLEMGAKHRGDIGHLCSLSLPRHGLITNIAPSHLSRFGSMDTITKTKGELFKSLPENGNAFINNDD
;
A
#
# COMPACT_ATOMS: atom_id res chain seq x y z
N GLY A 1 1.27 4.85 14.79
CA GLY A 1 2.48 4.79 14.06
C GLY A 1 3.16 3.42 14.07
N ASN A 2 4.46 3.46 13.89
CA ASN A 2 5.27 2.25 13.76
C ASN A 2 5.16 1.31 14.96
N LYS A 3 5.24 1.84 16.18
CA LYS A 3 5.12 1.02 17.39
C LYS A 3 3.77 0.31 17.48
N TRP A 4 2.70 1.00 17.13
CA TRP A 4 1.37 0.41 17.13
C TRP A 4 1.31 -0.74 16.13
N ARG A 5 1.78 -0.49 14.91
CA ARG A 5 1.76 -1.49 13.83
C ARG A 5 2.59 -2.71 14.19
N SER A 6 3.81 -2.52 14.71
CA SER A 6 4.71 -3.64 15.02
C SER A 6 4.21 -4.50 16.17
N SER A 7 3.27 -4.00 17.00
CA SER A 7 2.67 -4.77 18.07
C SER A 7 1.56 -5.70 17.59
N LYS A 8 1.16 -5.62 16.30
CA LYS A 8 0.07 -6.40 15.74
C LYS A 8 0.59 -7.53 14.86
N SER A 9 0.02 -8.73 15.03
CA SER A 9 0.37 -9.92 14.24
C SER A 9 -0.43 -9.99 12.95
N VAL A 10 -0.35 -8.95 12.14
CA VAL A 10 -1.09 -8.85 10.89
C VAL A 10 -0.12 -8.77 9.72
N GLU A 11 -0.41 -9.47 8.63
CA GLU A 11 0.34 -9.29 7.39
C GLU A 11 -0.25 -8.11 6.64
N VAL A 12 0.61 -7.15 6.30
CA VAL A 12 0.21 -5.95 5.56
C VAL A 12 0.68 -6.06 4.13
N THR A 13 -0.23 -5.80 3.21
CA THR A 13 0.07 -5.66 1.78
C THR A 13 -0.18 -4.21 1.38
N GLY A 14 0.86 -3.54 0.90
CA GLY A 14 0.74 -2.21 0.34
C GLY A 14 0.35 -2.29 -1.12
N ILE A 15 -0.54 -1.42 -1.56
CA ILE A 15 -1.01 -1.38 -2.95
C ILE A 15 -0.86 0.04 -3.47
N THR A 16 -0.08 0.20 -4.53
CA THR A 16 0.04 1.49 -5.20
C THR A 16 -0.06 1.28 -6.71
N GLY A 17 0.03 2.35 -7.45
CA GLY A 17 -0.09 2.34 -8.91
C GLY A 17 -0.80 3.59 -9.37
N SER A 18 -0.89 3.77 -10.67
CA SER A 18 -1.56 4.92 -11.27
C SER A 18 -3.07 4.73 -11.32
N ASN A 19 -3.51 3.53 -11.66
CA ASN A 19 -4.93 3.19 -11.81
C ASN A 19 -5.21 1.83 -11.18
N GLY A 20 -6.45 1.62 -10.75
CA GLY A 20 -6.91 0.31 -10.29
C GLY A 20 -6.54 -0.05 -8.85
N LYS A 21 -5.97 0.89 -8.09
CA LYS A 21 -5.61 0.65 -6.67
C LYS A 21 -6.83 0.27 -5.84
N THR A 22 -7.88 1.06 -5.91
CA THR A 22 -9.09 0.84 -5.12
C THR A 22 -9.79 -0.44 -5.53
N THR A 23 -9.91 -0.68 -6.83
CA THR A 23 -10.54 -1.91 -7.35
C THR A 23 -9.77 -3.14 -6.88
N THR A 24 -8.45 -3.12 -6.98
CA THR A 24 -7.60 -4.23 -6.54
C THR A 24 -7.74 -4.46 -5.04
N LYS A 25 -7.71 -3.39 -4.24
CA LYS A 25 -7.87 -3.49 -2.79
C LYS A 25 -9.22 -4.12 -2.45
N GLU A 26 -10.29 -3.65 -3.06
CA GLU A 26 -11.64 -4.17 -2.78
C GLU A 26 -11.77 -5.64 -3.15
N LEU A 27 -11.19 -6.06 -4.27
CA LEU A 27 -11.19 -7.46 -4.67
C LEU A 27 -10.43 -8.33 -3.67
N LEU A 28 -9.26 -7.88 -3.22
CA LEU A 28 -8.47 -8.62 -2.25
C LEU A 28 -9.19 -8.73 -0.90
N LEU A 29 -9.82 -7.65 -0.45
CA LEU A 29 -10.61 -7.68 0.78
C LEU A 29 -11.74 -8.70 0.67
N HIS A 30 -12.44 -8.72 -0.45
CA HIS A 30 -13.54 -9.65 -0.68
C HIS A 30 -13.06 -11.11 -0.70
N ILE A 31 -12.01 -11.38 -1.46
CA ILE A 31 -11.49 -12.75 -1.60
C ILE A 31 -10.95 -13.27 -0.26
N PHE A 32 -10.12 -12.49 0.41
CA PHE A 32 -9.50 -12.92 1.66
C PHE A 32 -10.49 -13.01 2.82
N SER A 33 -11.60 -12.28 2.78
CA SER A 33 -12.61 -12.34 3.83
C SER A 33 -13.24 -13.72 3.99
N ALA A 34 -13.07 -14.60 3.00
CA ALA A 34 -13.57 -15.98 3.10
C ALA A 34 -12.79 -16.79 4.16
N TRP A 35 -11.54 -16.44 4.46
CA TRP A 35 -10.69 -17.21 5.37
C TRP A 35 -10.03 -16.36 6.47
N HIS A 36 -10.08 -15.04 6.35
CA HIS A 36 -9.37 -14.13 7.25
C HIS A 36 -10.27 -13.03 7.75
N PHE A 37 -9.92 -12.48 8.90
CA PHE A 37 -10.51 -11.24 9.38
C PHE A 37 -9.69 -10.10 8.76
N VAL A 38 -10.26 -9.44 7.75
CA VAL A 38 -9.52 -8.51 6.90
C VAL A 38 -9.73 -7.06 7.31
N HIS A 39 -8.76 -6.23 6.93
CA HIS A 39 -8.74 -4.80 7.22
C HIS A 39 -8.13 -4.08 6.03
N GLY A 40 -8.57 -2.87 5.77
CA GLY A 40 -8.03 -2.09 4.66
C GLY A 40 -8.37 -0.62 4.74
N THR A 41 -7.71 0.16 3.90
CA THR A 41 -7.99 1.58 3.76
C THR A 41 -9.38 1.79 3.17
N ARG A 42 -10.02 2.88 3.58
CA ARG A 42 -11.36 3.25 3.12
C ARG A 42 -11.33 4.56 2.35
N GLY A 43 -12.09 4.61 1.26
CA GLY A 43 -12.22 5.83 0.48
C GLY A 43 -10.86 6.35 0.05
N ASN A 44 -10.61 7.62 0.33
CA ASN A 44 -9.38 8.30 -0.04
C ASN A 44 -8.39 8.41 1.13
N TYR A 45 -8.47 7.53 2.12
CA TYR A 45 -7.54 7.48 3.26
C TYR A 45 -6.24 6.79 2.88
N ILE A 46 -5.60 7.27 1.82
CA ILE A 46 -4.46 6.60 1.19
C ILE A 46 -3.15 7.38 1.32
N THR A 47 -3.14 8.49 2.05
CA THR A 47 -1.98 9.37 2.19
C THR A 47 -1.50 9.46 3.63
N HIS A 48 -0.58 10.38 3.88
CA HIS A 48 0.14 10.52 5.15
C HIS A 48 -0.74 10.71 6.40
N LEU A 49 -2.00 11.11 6.24
CA LEU A 49 -2.94 11.18 7.35
C LEU A 49 -3.85 9.96 7.40
N GLY A 50 -4.34 9.53 6.23
CA GLY A 50 -5.32 8.46 6.15
C GLY A 50 -4.76 7.09 6.49
N VAL A 51 -3.56 6.78 6.04
CA VAL A 51 -2.94 5.47 6.32
C VAL A 51 -2.68 5.29 7.82
N PRO A 52 -2.08 6.25 8.54
CA PRO A 52 -1.93 6.11 9.99
C PRO A 52 -3.26 5.96 10.73
N LEU A 53 -4.28 6.71 10.34
CA LEU A 53 -5.61 6.57 10.95
C LEU A 53 -6.18 5.18 10.73
N THR A 54 -6.00 4.63 9.53
CA THR A 54 -6.44 3.27 9.19
C THR A 54 -5.70 2.24 10.05
N LEU A 55 -4.39 2.42 10.27
CA LEU A 55 -3.60 1.51 11.09
C LEU A 55 -4.09 1.47 12.55
N LEU A 56 -4.60 2.57 13.07
CA LEU A 56 -5.13 2.61 14.43
C LEU A 56 -6.38 1.76 14.61
N GLU A 57 -7.04 1.37 13.54
CA GLU A 57 -8.21 0.48 13.59
C GLU A 57 -7.84 -1.00 13.77
N LEU A 58 -6.55 -1.34 13.60
CA LEU A 58 -6.12 -2.74 13.75
C LEU A 58 -6.30 -3.23 15.18
N ASP A 59 -6.82 -4.45 15.32
CA ASP A 59 -6.90 -5.13 16.60
C ASP A 59 -6.42 -6.58 16.46
N SER A 60 -6.48 -7.34 17.55
CA SER A 60 -5.93 -8.70 17.58
C SER A 60 -6.64 -9.70 16.68
N ARG A 61 -7.82 -9.35 16.16
CA ARG A 61 -8.59 -10.24 15.28
C ARG A 61 -8.12 -10.18 13.82
N HIS A 62 -7.53 -9.05 13.42
CA HIS A 62 -7.12 -8.86 12.03
C HIS A 62 -5.91 -9.70 11.69
N THR A 63 -5.97 -10.45 10.58
CA THR A 63 -4.86 -11.28 10.11
C THR A 63 -4.27 -10.77 8.80
N GLN A 64 -5.05 -10.04 8.00
CA GLN A 64 -4.61 -9.46 6.72
C GLN A 64 -5.08 -8.01 6.64
N SER A 65 -4.19 -7.14 6.20
CA SER A 65 -4.51 -5.74 5.98
C SER A 65 -4.05 -5.32 4.59
N PHE A 66 -4.93 -4.68 3.83
CA PHE A 66 -4.64 -4.21 2.48
C PHE A 66 -4.71 -2.69 2.48
N LEU A 67 -3.55 -2.06 2.32
CA LEU A 67 -3.43 -0.61 2.41
C LEU A 67 -3.16 -0.01 1.05
N GLU A 68 -4.13 0.72 0.55
CA GLU A 68 -3.95 1.50 -0.67
C GLU A 68 -3.11 2.74 -0.32
N MET A 69 -2.04 2.96 -1.08
CA MET A 69 -1.08 4.03 -0.83
C MET A 69 -1.00 4.98 -2.01
N GLY A 70 -1.27 6.25 -1.74
CA GLY A 70 -1.16 7.32 -2.72
C GLY A 70 0.04 8.20 -2.43
N ALA A 71 0.58 8.81 -3.46
CA ALA A 71 1.74 9.70 -3.35
C ALA A 71 1.55 10.96 -4.17
N LYS A 72 2.01 12.08 -3.63
CA LYS A 72 2.08 13.36 -4.33
C LYS A 72 3.53 13.70 -4.68
N HIS A 73 4.48 13.20 -3.92
CA HIS A 73 5.90 13.52 -4.04
C HIS A 73 6.75 12.29 -3.81
N ARG A 74 8.01 12.35 -4.27
CA ARG A 74 9.01 11.33 -3.94
C ARG A 74 9.16 11.25 -2.42
N GLY A 75 9.31 10.03 -1.93
CA GLY A 75 9.42 9.77 -0.50
C GLY A 75 8.10 9.49 0.20
N ASP A 76 6.98 9.84 -0.40
CA ASP A 76 5.66 9.65 0.22
C ASP A 76 5.35 8.17 0.47
N ILE A 77 5.59 7.31 -0.52
CA ILE A 77 5.32 5.87 -0.37
C ILE A 77 6.27 5.27 0.66
N GLY A 78 7.56 5.62 0.61
CA GLY A 78 8.53 5.16 1.60
C GLY A 78 8.14 5.54 3.01
N HIS A 79 7.62 6.75 3.19
CA HIS A 79 7.14 7.22 4.49
C HIS A 79 5.96 6.36 4.97
N LEU A 80 4.98 6.11 4.11
CA LEU A 80 3.83 5.26 4.45
C LEU A 80 4.28 3.84 4.81
N CYS A 81 5.28 3.32 4.11
CA CYS A 81 5.83 2.01 4.40
C CYS A 81 6.56 1.96 5.75
N SER A 82 7.23 3.06 6.14
CA SER A 82 7.88 3.13 7.44
C SER A 82 6.89 3.05 8.60
N LEU A 83 5.66 3.48 8.38
CA LEU A 83 4.58 3.43 9.36
C LEU A 83 3.84 2.10 9.36
N SER A 84 3.61 1.55 8.18
CA SER A 84 2.75 0.36 8.00
C SER A 84 3.50 -0.96 8.01
N LEU A 85 4.80 -0.95 7.71
CA LEU A 85 5.66 -2.13 7.67
C LEU A 85 5.06 -3.24 6.80
N PRO A 86 4.83 -2.98 5.50
CA PRO A 86 4.22 -3.99 4.64
C PRO A 86 5.18 -5.17 4.42
N ARG A 87 4.63 -6.36 4.42
CA ARG A 87 5.37 -7.57 4.05
C ARG A 87 5.30 -7.80 2.55
N HIS A 88 4.19 -7.44 1.94
CA HIS A 88 3.97 -7.62 0.51
C HIS A 88 3.63 -6.29 -0.14
N GLY A 89 3.97 -6.16 -1.40
CA GLY A 89 3.66 -4.97 -2.18
C GLY A 89 3.12 -5.32 -3.55
N LEU A 90 2.16 -4.54 -4.01
CA LEU A 90 1.55 -4.71 -5.32
C LEU A 90 1.50 -3.36 -6.02
N ILE A 91 2.03 -3.31 -7.25
CA ILE A 91 1.92 -2.15 -8.12
C ILE A 91 1.00 -2.53 -9.28
N THR A 92 -0.14 -1.85 -9.37
CA THR A 92 -1.15 -2.17 -10.39
C THR A 92 -0.66 -1.81 -11.79
N ASN A 93 -0.17 -0.59 -11.95
CA ASN A 93 0.43 -0.13 -13.20
C ASN A 93 1.14 1.19 -12.95
N ILE A 94 1.91 1.61 -13.95
CA ILE A 94 2.56 2.92 -13.95
C ILE A 94 2.16 3.62 -15.25
N ALA A 95 1.43 4.72 -15.12
CA ALA A 95 0.92 5.49 -16.24
C ALA A 95 1.28 6.97 -16.03
N PRO A 96 1.21 7.82 -17.07
CA PRO A 96 1.62 9.23 -16.97
C PRO A 96 0.60 10.09 -16.23
N SER A 97 0.20 9.65 -15.03
CA SER A 97 -0.68 10.41 -14.16
C SER A 97 0.14 11.39 -13.33
N HIS A 98 -0.42 12.57 -13.10
CA HIS A 98 0.22 13.60 -12.27
C HIS A 98 1.59 14.04 -12.77
N LEU A 99 1.81 14.06 -14.11
CA LEU A 99 3.10 14.46 -14.68
C LEU A 99 3.51 15.87 -14.26
N SER A 100 2.55 16.79 -14.14
CA SER A 100 2.84 18.16 -13.70
C SER A 100 3.40 18.20 -12.28
N ARG A 101 3.08 17.23 -11.45
CA ARG A 101 3.53 17.14 -10.06
C ARG A 101 4.85 16.40 -9.94
N PHE A 102 5.02 15.29 -10.67
CA PHE A 102 6.22 14.45 -10.60
C PHE A 102 7.29 14.80 -11.62
N GLY A 103 6.92 15.50 -12.69
CA GLY A 103 7.83 15.98 -13.72
C GLY A 103 8.18 14.97 -14.81
N SER A 104 8.14 13.66 -14.52
CA SER A 104 8.48 12.66 -15.53
C SER A 104 7.97 11.28 -15.13
N MET A 105 7.90 10.38 -16.12
CA MET A 105 7.57 8.98 -15.88
C MET A 105 8.61 8.29 -15.00
N ASP A 106 9.90 8.67 -15.15
CA ASP A 106 10.97 8.12 -14.32
C ASP A 106 10.74 8.43 -12.84
N THR A 107 10.35 9.67 -12.52
CA THR A 107 10.04 10.07 -11.15
C THR A 107 8.81 9.32 -10.61
N ILE A 108 7.77 9.16 -11.42
CA ILE A 108 6.59 8.39 -11.05
C ILE A 108 6.97 6.95 -10.74
N THR A 109 7.77 6.33 -11.60
CA THR A 109 8.23 4.95 -11.43
C THR A 109 9.02 4.80 -10.15
N LYS A 110 9.97 5.71 -9.88
CA LYS A 110 10.79 5.67 -8.67
C LYS A 110 9.97 5.87 -7.41
N THR A 111 8.99 6.78 -7.45
CA THR A 111 8.13 7.04 -6.30
C THR A 111 7.30 5.80 -5.94
N LYS A 112 6.67 5.19 -6.93
CA LYS A 112 5.88 3.98 -6.68
C LYS A 112 6.75 2.78 -6.34
N GLY A 113 7.95 2.71 -6.92
CA GLY A 113 8.94 1.67 -6.61
C GLY A 113 9.45 1.70 -5.18
N GLU A 114 9.26 2.80 -4.46
CA GLU A 114 9.60 2.88 -3.03
C GLU A 114 8.91 1.79 -2.22
N LEU A 115 7.72 1.37 -2.65
CA LEU A 115 7.01 0.28 -1.99
C LEU A 115 7.86 -0.99 -2.00
N PHE A 116 8.37 -1.38 -3.18
CA PHE A 116 9.15 -2.62 -3.28
C PHE A 116 10.48 -2.55 -2.52
N LYS A 117 11.11 -1.37 -2.48
CA LYS A 117 12.35 -1.18 -1.71
C LYS A 117 12.12 -1.32 -0.21
N SER A 118 10.90 -1.11 0.25
CA SER A 118 10.57 -1.15 1.67
C SER A 118 10.24 -2.56 2.16
N LEU A 119 10.10 -3.54 1.26
CA LEU A 119 9.68 -4.88 1.64
C LEU A 119 10.83 -5.67 2.26
N PRO A 120 10.53 -6.55 3.23
CA PRO A 120 11.55 -7.45 3.79
C PRO A 120 11.91 -8.55 2.79
N GLU A 121 13.04 -9.23 3.03
CA GLU A 121 13.50 -10.31 2.13
C GLU A 121 12.49 -11.44 1.98
N ASN A 122 11.74 -11.73 3.04
CA ASN A 122 10.72 -12.79 3.00
C ASN A 122 9.35 -12.29 2.54
N GLY A 123 9.29 -11.08 2.02
CA GLY A 123 8.06 -10.52 1.45
C GLY A 123 7.95 -10.84 -0.03
N ASN A 124 6.84 -10.45 -0.61
CA ASN A 124 6.55 -10.66 -2.03
C ASN A 124 6.20 -9.35 -2.72
N ALA A 125 6.75 -9.17 -3.91
CA ALA A 125 6.43 -8.03 -4.77
C ALA A 125 5.64 -8.54 -5.97
N PHE A 126 4.48 -7.93 -6.20
CA PHE A 126 3.60 -8.30 -7.30
C PHE A 126 3.52 -7.15 -8.29
N ILE A 127 3.75 -7.46 -9.55
CA ILE A 127 3.75 -6.46 -10.62
C ILE A 127 2.93 -6.98 -11.80
N ASN A 128 2.26 -6.05 -12.49
CA ASN A 128 1.51 -6.40 -13.70
C ASN A 128 2.49 -6.61 -14.85
N ASN A 129 2.59 -7.83 -15.32
CA ASN A 129 3.54 -8.21 -16.36
C ASN A 129 3.14 -7.71 -17.76
N ASP A 130 1.90 -7.27 -17.92
CA ASP A 130 1.39 -6.73 -19.19
C ASP A 130 1.60 -5.21 -19.31
N ASP A 131 2.20 -4.59 -18.32
CA ASP A 131 2.33 -3.13 -18.23
C ASP A 131 3.72 -2.63 -18.66
#